data_0b47735a989a163bba96c1f92e4791f6
#
_entry.id   0b47735a989a163bba96c1f92e4791f6
#
_cell.length_a   1.000
_cell.length_b   1.000
_cell.length_c   1.000
_cell.angle_alpha   90.00
_cell.angle_beta   90.00
_cell.angle_gamma   90.00
#
_symmetry.space_group_name_H-M   'P 1'
#
loop_
_entity.id
_entity.type
_entity.pdbx_description
1 polymer ?
#
loop_
_entity_poly.entity_id
_entity_poly.type
_entity_poly.pdbx_seq_one_letter_code
_entity_poly.pdbx_strand_id
1 'polypeptide(L)'
;MFSYACYAEKNYWKGTAMNLDIESGQSTRYMQVYDYYKELILTRKLPENTKMPSIRRCSEQLGLSRTTIETAYLCLAADGYIISRPQSGYYVTGRPLVPSTLSAQISKNIHNSTPQIVYNFTSNNADADSFDFNLWRRYIKSALRQDKRMLTYGEPQGEWELRETICNYVINKRNAVCTPDNIIIGAGSQSLLNILCPLIRDKHSVAFQDSKFEQGTVIFEDYGFAVIQDKEHADVLYMTPSNMTSLGDVMPMEKRLSLLRDAVSHNRLIIEDDYNNEFRYFSKPRPCLQGLAGGTNVVYLSTFSKLLLPSIRLSFMILPDELLPLYQRKAALYNQTASKAEQLALCQFLRDGHLDSQIRKLKRLYAGKAKALATELEQTFSDQAFVTMGESVTLV
;
A
#
# COMPACT_ATOMS: atom_id res chain seq x y z
N MET A 1 -6.34 15.52 -54.93
CA MET A 1 -6.38 14.23 -54.18
C MET A 1 -7.55 14.16 -53.20
N PHE A 2 -8.65 14.91 -53.39
CA PHE A 2 -9.83 14.97 -52.48
C PHE A 2 -11.08 14.26 -53.03
N SER A 3 -10.99 13.60 -54.19
CA SER A 3 -12.18 13.07 -54.86
C SER A 3 -12.46 11.57 -54.65
N TYR A 4 -11.49 10.78 -54.17
CA TYR A 4 -11.67 9.32 -54.00
C TYR A 4 -12.27 8.92 -52.63
N ALA A 5 -12.06 9.70 -51.57
CA ALA A 5 -12.59 9.40 -50.23
C ALA A 5 -14.12 9.55 -50.16
N CYS A 6 -14.71 10.46 -50.90
CA CYS A 6 -16.15 10.73 -50.89
C CYS A 6 -17.00 9.68 -51.63
N TYR A 7 -16.39 8.86 -52.50
CA TYR A 7 -17.07 7.81 -53.25
C TYR A 7 -17.16 6.46 -52.47
N ALA A 8 -16.17 6.19 -51.61
CA ALA A 8 -16.15 4.99 -50.79
C ALA A 8 -17.20 5.06 -49.66
N GLU A 9 -17.49 6.25 -49.12
CA GLU A 9 -18.43 6.45 -47.99
C GLU A 9 -19.90 6.15 -48.33
N LYS A 10 -20.31 6.34 -49.60
CA LYS A 10 -21.72 6.12 -50.02
C LYS A 10 -22.10 4.66 -50.22
N ASN A 11 -21.16 3.76 -50.39
CA ASN A 11 -21.43 2.36 -50.79
C ASN A 11 -21.31 1.30 -49.67
N TYR A 12 -20.69 1.63 -48.54
CA TYR A 12 -20.45 0.63 -47.48
C TYR A 12 -21.75 0.05 -46.91
N TRP A 13 -22.79 0.87 -46.80
CA TRP A 13 -24.09 0.42 -46.27
C TRP A 13 -25.15 0.03 -47.32
N LYS A 14 -24.81 0.03 -48.62
CA LYS A 14 -25.75 -0.33 -49.69
C LYS A 14 -25.89 -1.81 -49.92
N GLY A 15 -24.99 -2.64 -49.40
CA GLY A 15 -24.94 -4.09 -49.57
C GLY A 15 -24.87 -4.93 -48.30
N THR A 16 -24.71 -4.29 -47.13
CA THR A 16 -24.60 -5.03 -45.87
C THR A 16 -25.98 -5.12 -45.23
N ALA A 17 -26.63 -6.27 -45.37
CA ALA A 17 -27.81 -6.60 -44.56
C ALA A 17 -27.39 -6.59 -43.09
N MET A 18 -28.03 -5.79 -42.25
CA MET A 18 -27.83 -5.82 -40.79
C MET A 18 -28.52 -7.11 -40.30
N ASN A 19 -27.76 -8.20 -40.13
CA ASN A 19 -28.24 -9.41 -39.49
C ASN A 19 -28.02 -9.28 -37.98
N LEU A 20 -28.93 -8.64 -37.31
CA LEU A 20 -29.03 -8.63 -35.85
C LEU A 20 -30.30 -9.43 -35.50
N ASP A 21 -30.14 -10.67 -35.06
CA ASP A 21 -31.21 -11.43 -34.44
C ASP A 21 -31.44 -10.89 -33.02
N ILE A 22 -32.56 -10.18 -32.87
CA ILE A 22 -32.94 -9.58 -31.57
C ILE A 22 -33.61 -10.68 -30.75
N GLU A 23 -32.85 -11.31 -29.88
CA GLU A 23 -33.38 -12.32 -28.96
C GLU A 23 -34.16 -11.63 -27.82
N SER A 24 -35.39 -12.14 -27.60
CA SER A 24 -36.20 -11.72 -26.46
C SER A 24 -35.76 -12.49 -25.20
N GLY A 25 -34.98 -11.88 -24.31
CA GLY A 25 -34.84 -12.46 -22.98
C GLY A 25 -33.59 -12.21 -22.16
N GLN A 26 -32.41 -11.83 -22.69
CA GLN A 26 -31.19 -11.72 -21.89
C GLN A 26 -30.60 -10.33 -21.75
N SER A 27 -30.84 -9.42 -22.67
CA SER A 27 -30.36 -8.02 -22.57
C SER A 27 -31.36 -7.03 -23.15
N THR A 28 -31.26 -5.75 -22.73
CA THR A 28 -32.11 -4.69 -23.28
C THR A 28 -31.80 -4.47 -24.76
N ARG A 29 -32.81 -4.10 -25.55
CA ARG A 29 -32.66 -3.93 -27.01
C ARG A 29 -31.57 -2.96 -27.42
N TYR A 30 -31.35 -1.88 -26.65
CA TYR A 30 -30.26 -0.94 -26.93
C TYR A 30 -28.88 -1.55 -26.68
N MET A 31 -28.74 -2.45 -25.68
CA MET A 31 -27.47 -3.15 -25.42
C MET A 31 -27.13 -4.14 -26.55
N GLN A 32 -28.11 -4.82 -27.13
CA GLN A 32 -27.89 -5.72 -28.28
C GLN A 32 -27.36 -4.92 -29.48
N VAL A 33 -27.91 -3.73 -29.75
CA VAL A 33 -27.43 -2.83 -30.79
C VAL A 33 -26.02 -2.30 -30.46
N TYR A 34 -25.77 -1.96 -29.21
CA TYR A 34 -24.44 -1.52 -28.73
C TYR A 34 -23.41 -2.63 -28.95
N ASP A 35 -23.67 -3.84 -28.47
CA ASP A 35 -22.74 -4.98 -28.58
C ASP A 35 -22.47 -5.35 -30.05
N TYR A 36 -23.48 -5.34 -30.91
CA TYR A 36 -23.35 -5.57 -32.33
C TYR A 36 -22.35 -4.59 -32.99
N TYR A 37 -22.54 -3.30 -32.80
CA TYR A 37 -21.65 -2.30 -33.38
C TYR A 37 -20.26 -2.30 -32.75
N LYS A 38 -20.19 -2.53 -31.46
CA LYS A 38 -18.92 -2.71 -30.74
C LYS A 38 -18.10 -3.87 -31.32
N GLU A 39 -18.72 -5.02 -31.56
CA GLU A 39 -18.06 -6.16 -32.18
C GLU A 39 -17.56 -5.86 -33.59
N LEU A 40 -18.39 -5.21 -34.42
CA LEU A 40 -18.01 -4.81 -35.76
C LEU A 40 -16.81 -3.84 -35.78
N ILE A 41 -16.74 -2.93 -34.82
CA ILE A 41 -15.63 -1.99 -34.67
C ILE A 41 -14.40 -2.73 -34.16
N LEU A 42 -14.53 -3.55 -33.14
CA LEU A 42 -13.41 -4.33 -32.54
C LEU A 42 -12.81 -5.34 -33.53
N THR A 43 -13.64 -5.98 -34.36
CA THR A 43 -13.17 -6.90 -35.41
C THR A 43 -12.69 -6.20 -36.68
N ARG A 44 -12.66 -4.86 -36.69
CA ARG A 44 -12.33 -4.01 -37.87
C ARG A 44 -13.22 -4.24 -39.10
N LYS A 45 -14.35 -4.89 -38.93
CA LYS A 45 -15.38 -4.95 -39.96
C LYS A 45 -15.98 -3.57 -40.25
N LEU A 46 -15.93 -2.66 -39.28
CA LEU A 46 -16.15 -1.23 -39.42
C LEU A 46 -14.81 -0.48 -39.22
N PRO A 47 -14.15 -0.07 -40.28
CA PRO A 47 -12.88 0.67 -40.18
C PRO A 47 -13.03 2.04 -39.52
N GLU A 48 -11.91 2.54 -39.04
CA GLU A 48 -11.78 3.93 -38.54
C GLU A 48 -12.29 4.96 -39.57
N ASN A 49 -12.89 6.03 -39.05
CA ASN A 49 -13.51 7.10 -39.85
C ASN A 49 -14.70 6.66 -40.72
N THR A 50 -15.18 5.43 -40.58
CA THR A 50 -16.42 5.00 -41.24
C THR A 50 -17.61 5.74 -40.65
N LYS A 51 -18.45 6.30 -41.50
CA LYS A 51 -19.68 6.96 -41.08
C LYS A 51 -20.72 5.92 -40.68
N MET A 52 -21.25 6.07 -39.46
CA MET A 52 -22.35 5.24 -38.95
C MET A 52 -23.67 5.52 -39.68
N PRO A 53 -24.58 4.54 -39.77
CA PRO A 53 -25.94 4.80 -40.25
C PRO A 53 -26.60 5.91 -39.43
N SER A 54 -27.43 6.74 -40.06
CA SER A 54 -28.22 7.68 -39.27
C SER A 54 -29.18 6.93 -38.34
N ILE A 55 -29.49 7.53 -37.18
CA ILE A 55 -30.42 6.96 -36.20
C ILE A 55 -31.74 6.54 -36.87
N ARG A 56 -32.28 7.38 -37.77
CA ARG A 56 -33.49 7.09 -38.54
C ARG A 56 -33.31 5.84 -39.40
N ARG A 57 -32.22 5.76 -40.19
CA ARG A 57 -31.95 4.64 -41.08
C ARG A 57 -31.72 3.36 -40.30
N CYS A 58 -30.96 3.42 -39.21
CA CYS A 58 -30.71 2.27 -38.35
C CYS A 58 -32.01 1.75 -37.71
N SER A 59 -32.89 2.65 -37.25
CA SER A 59 -34.21 2.39 -36.70
C SER A 59 -35.10 1.65 -37.74
N GLU A 60 -35.13 2.14 -38.97
CA GLU A 60 -35.90 1.53 -40.07
C GLU A 60 -35.37 0.13 -40.45
N GLN A 61 -34.03 -0.06 -40.48
CA GLN A 61 -33.39 -1.33 -40.85
C GLN A 61 -33.52 -2.41 -39.78
N LEU A 62 -33.48 -2.05 -38.51
CA LEU A 62 -33.53 -3.01 -37.39
C LEU A 62 -34.95 -3.15 -36.82
N GLY A 63 -35.92 -2.38 -37.28
CA GLY A 63 -37.31 -2.43 -36.76
C GLY A 63 -37.41 -1.95 -35.30
N LEU A 64 -36.47 -1.12 -34.83
CA LEU A 64 -36.38 -0.65 -33.45
C LEU A 64 -36.81 0.85 -33.34
N SER A 65 -37.18 1.25 -32.11
CA SER A 65 -37.50 2.67 -31.88
C SER A 65 -36.25 3.57 -32.04
N ARG A 66 -36.45 4.82 -32.47
CA ARG A 66 -35.35 5.78 -32.60
C ARG A 66 -34.62 6.00 -31.27
N THR A 67 -35.35 6.05 -30.17
CA THR A 67 -34.78 6.18 -28.82
C THR A 67 -33.85 5.01 -28.45
N THR A 68 -34.19 3.79 -28.83
CA THR A 68 -33.34 2.60 -28.63
C THR A 68 -32.01 2.73 -29.38
N ILE A 69 -32.03 3.18 -30.63
CA ILE A 69 -30.81 3.38 -31.43
C ILE A 69 -29.98 4.55 -30.90
N GLU A 70 -30.66 5.64 -30.53
CA GLU A 70 -29.98 6.81 -29.94
C GLU A 70 -29.26 6.49 -28.64
N THR A 71 -29.93 5.73 -27.75
CA THR A 71 -29.28 5.26 -26.50
C THR A 71 -28.06 4.38 -26.78
N ALA A 72 -28.15 3.44 -27.73
CA ALA A 72 -27.03 2.62 -28.12
C ALA A 72 -25.85 3.45 -28.67
N TYR A 73 -26.14 4.46 -29.51
CA TYR A 73 -25.12 5.35 -30.06
C TYR A 73 -24.51 6.25 -29.01
N LEU A 74 -25.28 6.73 -28.05
CA LEU A 74 -24.76 7.48 -26.90
C LEU A 74 -23.83 6.62 -26.05
N CYS A 75 -24.17 5.37 -25.79
CA CYS A 75 -23.28 4.43 -25.08
C CYS A 75 -21.98 4.18 -25.87
N LEU A 76 -22.08 3.93 -27.18
CA LEU A 76 -20.88 3.76 -28.04
C LEU A 76 -20.01 5.02 -28.05
N ALA A 77 -20.62 6.20 -28.02
CA ALA A 77 -19.89 7.48 -27.97
C ALA A 77 -19.25 7.71 -26.60
N ALA A 78 -19.97 7.39 -25.50
CA ALA A 78 -19.44 7.48 -24.15
C ALA A 78 -18.23 6.58 -23.94
N ASP A 79 -18.26 5.37 -24.49
CA ASP A 79 -17.14 4.42 -24.45
C ASP A 79 -16.05 4.74 -25.50
N GLY A 80 -16.26 5.75 -26.33
CA GLY A 80 -15.29 6.26 -27.30
C GLY A 80 -15.14 5.37 -28.55
N TYR A 81 -16.08 4.50 -28.86
CA TYR A 81 -16.07 3.72 -30.11
C TYR A 81 -16.48 4.55 -31.32
N ILE A 82 -17.34 5.54 -31.12
CA ILE A 82 -17.77 6.47 -32.16
C ILE A 82 -17.70 7.91 -31.64
N ILE A 83 -17.63 8.85 -32.56
CA ILE A 83 -17.63 10.30 -32.25
C ILE A 83 -18.72 10.98 -33.04
N SER A 84 -19.46 11.91 -32.41
CA SER A 84 -20.42 12.77 -33.09
C SER A 84 -19.71 13.93 -33.78
N ARG A 85 -19.98 14.15 -35.07
CA ARG A 85 -19.52 15.34 -35.81
C ARG A 85 -20.72 16.24 -36.10
N PRO A 86 -20.73 17.52 -35.68
CA PRO A 86 -21.82 18.42 -35.90
C PRO A 86 -22.30 18.42 -37.35
N GLN A 87 -23.61 18.37 -37.55
CA GLN A 87 -24.29 18.33 -38.89
C GLN A 87 -23.93 17.16 -39.78
N SER A 88 -23.02 16.23 -39.37
CA SER A 88 -22.52 15.12 -40.18
C SER A 88 -22.91 13.74 -39.64
N GLY A 89 -23.18 13.60 -38.34
CA GLY A 89 -23.58 12.36 -37.71
C GLY A 89 -22.42 11.68 -36.96
N TYR A 90 -22.53 10.36 -36.75
CA TYR A 90 -21.56 9.59 -35.96
C TYR A 90 -20.52 8.89 -36.86
N TYR A 91 -19.28 8.81 -36.37
CA TYR A 91 -18.13 8.20 -37.06
C TYR A 91 -17.38 7.29 -36.13
N VAL A 92 -16.88 6.16 -36.64
CA VAL A 92 -16.02 5.23 -35.90
C VAL A 92 -14.69 5.91 -35.55
N THR A 93 -14.29 5.82 -34.29
CA THR A 93 -13.00 6.36 -33.82
C THR A 93 -11.85 5.39 -34.08
N GLY A 94 -10.65 5.93 -34.32
CA GLY A 94 -9.40 5.17 -34.41
C GLY A 94 -8.82 4.84 -33.02
N ARG A 95 -9.65 4.36 -32.10
CA ARG A 95 -9.12 3.93 -30.80
C ARG A 95 -8.13 2.79 -31.04
N PRO A 96 -6.87 2.87 -30.56
CA PRO A 96 -5.97 1.75 -30.67
C PRO A 96 -6.60 0.60 -29.90
N LEU A 97 -7.07 -0.40 -30.65
CA LEU A 97 -7.47 -1.67 -30.06
C LEU A 97 -6.19 -2.24 -29.47
N VAL A 98 -6.03 -2.15 -28.14
CA VAL A 98 -5.08 -3.00 -27.46
C VAL A 98 -5.61 -4.41 -27.70
N PRO A 99 -4.95 -5.23 -28.52
CA PRO A 99 -5.46 -6.58 -28.76
C PRO A 99 -5.56 -7.26 -27.40
N SER A 100 -6.70 -7.86 -27.12
CA SER A 100 -6.88 -8.70 -25.92
C SER A 100 -5.81 -9.81 -25.83
N THR A 101 -5.22 -10.16 -26.95
CA THR A 101 -4.04 -11.03 -27.06
C THR A 101 -2.76 -10.43 -26.46
N LEU A 102 -2.53 -9.11 -26.52
CA LEU A 102 -1.37 -8.49 -25.86
C LEU A 102 -1.54 -8.43 -24.33
N SER A 103 -2.73 -8.12 -23.84
CA SER A 103 -2.98 -8.17 -22.39
C SER A 103 -2.94 -9.61 -21.87
N ALA A 104 -3.43 -10.59 -22.63
CA ALA A 104 -3.33 -12.00 -22.27
C ALA A 104 -1.89 -12.55 -22.38
N GLN A 105 -1.07 -12.04 -23.34
CA GLN A 105 0.34 -12.42 -23.45
C GLN A 105 1.22 -11.75 -22.39
N ILE A 106 0.96 -10.49 -22.06
CA ILE A 106 1.66 -9.80 -20.97
C ILE A 106 1.30 -10.48 -19.64
N SER A 107 0.03 -10.79 -19.40
CA SER A 107 -0.40 -11.52 -18.20
C SER A 107 0.18 -12.93 -18.13
N LYS A 108 0.24 -13.67 -19.26
CA LYS A 108 0.85 -14.99 -19.30
C LYS A 108 2.37 -14.97 -19.12
N ASN A 109 3.07 -13.95 -19.66
CA ASN A 109 4.53 -13.84 -19.51
C ASN A 109 4.93 -13.40 -18.10
N ILE A 110 4.08 -12.66 -17.38
CA ILE A 110 4.32 -12.29 -15.97
C ILE A 110 4.07 -13.50 -15.05
N HIS A 111 3.17 -14.41 -15.39
CA HIS A 111 2.89 -15.59 -14.57
C HIS A 111 3.74 -16.83 -14.89
N ASN A 112 4.39 -16.88 -16.07
CA ASN A 112 5.09 -18.11 -16.51
C ASN A 112 6.60 -18.16 -16.19
N SER A 113 7.16 -17.20 -15.45
CA SER A 113 8.61 -17.18 -15.12
C SER A 113 8.94 -17.20 -13.63
N THR A 114 7.96 -17.27 -12.75
CA THR A 114 8.27 -17.47 -11.33
C THR A 114 8.54 -18.97 -11.10
N PRO A 115 9.75 -19.37 -10.68
CA PRO A 115 9.99 -20.74 -10.29
C PRO A 115 9.01 -21.10 -9.18
N GLN A 116 8.41 -22.29 -9.27
CA GLN A 116 7.51 -22.78 -8.23
C GLN A 116 8.31 -22.97 -6.95
N ILE A 117 8.29 -21.97 -6.07
CA ILE A 117 8.95 -22.03 -4.76
C ILE A 117 8.13 -23.01 -3.92
N VAL A 118 8.69 -24.19 -3.64
CA VAL A 118 8.05 -25.21 -2.81
C VAL A 118 8.09 -24.83 -1.34
N TYR A 119 9.22 -24.27 -0.89
CA TYR A 119 9.41 -23.79 0.48
C TYR A 119 9.97 -22.38 0.45
N ASN A 120 9.29 -21.43 1.08
CA ASN A 120 9.72 -20.05 1.17
C ASN A 120 10.10 -19.68 2.59
N PHE A 121 11.39 -19.66 2.89
CA PHE A 121 11.93 -19.28 4.20
C PHE A 121 12.19 -17.77 4.33
N THR A 122 12.06 -17.01 3.25
CA THR A 122 12.27 -15.55 3.24
C THR A 122 10.97 -14.76 3.38
N SER A 123 9.81 -15.43 3.50
CA SER A 123 8.52 -14.81 3.57
C SER A 123 8.34 -13.96 4.84
N ASN A 124 7.90 -12.73 4.67
CA ASN A 124 7.44 -11.87 5.76
C ASN A 124 5.96 -12.05 6.09
N ASN A 125 5.34 -13.15 5.64
CA ASN A 125 3.94 -13.45 5.90
C ASN A 125 3.72 -13.80 7.38
N ALA A 126 2.55 -13.46 7.89
CA ALA A 126 2.13 -13.91 9.21
C ALA A 126 1.73 -15.39 9.16
N ASP A 127 1.97 -16.10 10.26
CA ASP A 127 1.53 -17.47 10.43
C ASP A 127 -0.01 -17.56 10.46
N ALA A 128 -0.56 -18.63 9.88
CA ALA A 128 -2.02 -18.82 9.79
C ALA A 128 -2.72 -18.82 11.16
N ASP A 129 -2.06 -19.36 12.18
CA ASP A 129 -2.60 -19.45 13.55
C ASP A 129 -2.27 -18.22 14.41
N SER A 130 -1.54 -17.26 13.84
CA SER A 130 -1.04 -16.09 14.59
C SER A 130 -2.15 -15.15 15.02
N PHE A 131 -3.25 -15.05 14.27
CA PHE A 131 -4.24 -13.98 14.43
C PHE A 131 -5.68 -14.48 14.57
N ASP A 132 -6.46 -13.78 15.40
CA ASP A 132 -7.90 -14.04 15.56
C ASP A 132 -8.72 -13.17 14.60
N PHE A 133 -9.00 -13.71 13.40
CA PHE A 133 -9.82 -13.03 12.41
C PHE A 133 -11.26 -12.79 12.85
N ASN A 134 -11.83 -13.61 13.74
CA ASN A 134 -13.20 -13.42 14.22
C ASN A 134 -13.28 -12.21 15.16
N LEU A 135 -12.27 -12.08 16.01
CA LEU A 135 -12.13 -10.92 16.87
C LEU A 135 -11.96 -9.64 16.05
N TRP A 136 -11.06 -9.65 15.05
CA TRP A 136 -10.83 -8.50 14.20
C TRP A 136 -12.05 -8.09 13.39
N ARG A 137 -12.78 -9.05 12.81
CA ARG A 137 -14.06 -8.78 12.12
C ARG A 137 -15.07 -8.06 13.00
N ARG A 138 -15.12 -8.35 14.31
CA ARG A 138 -16.02 -7.64 15.24
C ARG A 138 -15.64 -6.18 15.38
N TYR A 139 -14.33 -5.85 15.46
CA TYR A 139 -13.86 -4.48 15.56
C TYR A 139 -14.06 -3.70 14.25
N ILE A 140 -13.76 -4.30 13.12
CA ILE A 140 -14.06 -3.68 11.79
C ILE A 140 -15.57 -3.43 11.66
N LYS A 141 -16.42 -4.40 12.03
CA LYS A 141 -17.88 -4.22 12.00
C LYS A 141 -18.33 -3.11 12.94
N SER A 142 -17.72 -2.99 14.12
CA SER A 142 -17.98 -1.90 15.07
C SER A 142 -17.58 -0.54 14.49
N ALA A 143 -16.40 -0.46 13.88
CA ALA A 143 -15.93 0.76 13.21
C ALA A 143 -16.89 1.21 12.09
N LEU A 144 -17.32 0.27 11.25
CA LEU A 144 -18.26 0.53 10.15
C LEU A 144 -19.66 0.98 10.59
N ARG A 145 -20.08 0.70 11.83
CA ARG A 145 -21.34 1.21 12.38
C ARG A 145 -21.32 2.69 12.76
N GLN A 146 -20.16 3.32 12.70
CA GLN A 146 -20.01 4.75 12.94
C GLN A 146 -20.29 5.55 11.63
N ASP A 147 -21.50 5.40 11.09
CA ASP A 147 -21.89 5.87 9.75
C ASP A 147 -21.48 7.31 9.48
N LYS A 148 -21.77 8.23 10.40
CA LYS A 148 -21.44 9.66 10.24
C LYS A 148 -19.93 9.90 10.11
N ARG A 149 -19.10 9.15 10.84
CA ARG A 149 -17.64 9.27 10.78
C ARG A 149 -17.09 8.67 9.48
N MET A 150 -17.71 7.59 9.00
CA MET A 150 -17.28 6.92 7.78
C MET A 150 -17.55 7.72 6.50
N LEU A 151 -18.50 8.68 6.55
CA LEU A 151 -18.81 9.55 5.42
C LEU A 151 -17.84 10.74 5.27
N THR A 152 -16.88 10.90 6.17
CA THR A 152 -15.89 11.99 6.14
C THR A 152 -14.47 11.46 5.94
N TYR A 153 -13.60 12.27 5.36
CA TYR A 153 -12.17 11.97 5.35
C TYR A 153 -11.61 11.82 6.77
N GLY A 154 -10.55 11.03 6.95
CA GLY A 154 -9.83 10.93 8.21
C GLY A 154 -9.06 12.22 8.54
N GLU A 155 -8.73 12.40 9.81
CA GLU A 155 -7.81 13.46 10.21
C GLU A 155 -6.45 13.22 9.51
N PRO A 156 -5.81 14.23 8.92
CA PRO A 156 -4.54 14.08 8.21
C PRO A 156 -3.46 13.37 9.05
N GLN A 157 -3.41 13.65 10.33
CA GLN A 157 -2.47 13.07 11.29
C GLN A 157 -2.88 11.67 11.78
N GLY A 158 -4.11 11.27 11.52
CA GLY A 158 -4.75 10.05 12.05
C GLY A 158 -5.77 10.36 13.14
N GLU A 159 -6.72 9.45 13.32
CA GLU A 159 -7.83 9.61 14.27
C GLU A 159 -7.31 9.89 15.68
N TRP A 160 -7.82 10.95 16.32
CA TRP A 160 -7.33 11.43 17.63
C TRP A 160 -7.31 10.33 18.70
N GLU A 161 -8.39 9.57 18.81
CA GLU A 161 -8.50 8.53 19.82
C GLU A 161 -7.49 7.40 19.65
N LEU A 162 -7.08 7.13 18.39
CA LEU A 162 -6.01 6.18 18.14
C LEU A 162 -4.65 6.76 18.54
N ARG A 163 -4.38 8.02 18.19
CA ARG A 163 -3.13 8.69 18.59
C ARG A 163 -2.97 8.74 20.11
N GLU A 164 -4.04 9.10 20.83
CA GLU A 164 -4.07 9.06 22.30
C GLU A 164 -3.80 7.64 22.85
N THR A 165 -4.43 6.63 22.26
CA THR A 165 -4.25 5.24 22.69
C THR A 165 -2.83 4.75 22.43
N ILE A 166 -2.23 5.09 21.28
CA ILE A 166 -0.84 4.76 20.96
C ILE A 166 0.11 5.52 21.87
N CYS A 167 -0.14 6.81 22.14
CA CYS A 167 0.65 7.60 23.06
C CYS A 167 0.77 6.92 24.43
N ASN A 168 -0.35 6.52 25.03
CA ASN A 168 -0.38 5.80 26.29
C ASN A 168 0.37 4.45 26.20
N TYR A 169 0.23 3.74 25.09
CA TYR A 169 0.93 2.48 24.86
C TYR A 169 2.45 2.66 24.85
N VAL A 170 2.97 3.60 24.07
CA VAL A 170 4.43 3.77 23.92
C VAL A 170 5.07 4.36 25.15
N ILE A 171 4.39 5.25 25.88
CA ILE A 171 4.85 5.74 27.19
C ILE A 171 5.03 4.57 28.16
N ASN A 172 4.03 3.73 28.30
CA ASN A 172 4.04 2.62 29.25
C ASN A 172 4.97 1.47 28.84
N LYS A 173 5.13 1.19 27.56
CA LYS A 173 5.91 0.03 27.09
C LYS A 173 7.34 0.38 26.66
N ARG A 174 7.58 1.63 26.22
CA ARG A 174 8.85 2.05 25.63
C ARG A 174 9.52 3.23 26.36
N ASN A 175 8.85 3.77 27.38
CA ASN A 175 9.26 5.03 28.06
C ASN A 175 9.44 6.18 27.06
N ALA A 176 8.62 6.21 26.00
CA ALA A 176 8.62 7.31 25.05
C ALA A 176 8.13 8.60 25.70
N VAL A 177 8.62 9.74 25.23
CA VAL A 177 8.22 11.07 25.67
C VAL A 177 7.44 11.73 24.53
N CYS A 178 6.13 11.77 24.63
CA CYS A 178 5.28 12.34 23.59
C CYS A 178 3.90 12.71 24.11
N THR A 179 3.19 13.51 23.34
CA THR A 179 1.75 13.76 23.43
C THR A 179 1.05 13.18 22.19
N PRO A 180 -0.27 13.08 22.16
CA PRO A 180 -0.98 12.66 20.93
C PRO A 180 -0.69 13.56 19.72
N ASP A 181 -0.29 14.83 19.94
CA ASP A 181 0.06 15.76 18.86
C ASP A 181 1.39 15.43 18.17
N ASN A 182 2.29 14.72 18.84
CA ASN A 182 3.54 14.23 18.25
C ASN A 182 3.33 13.04 17.32
N ILE A 183 2.17 12.32 17.39
CA ILE A 183 1.96 11.05 16.72
C ILE A 183 1.29 11.25 15.36
N ILE A 184 1.89 10.69 14.33
CA ILE A 184 1.34 10.64 12.96
C ILE A 184 1.11 9.18 12.59
N ILE A 185 -0.11 8.86 12.14
CA ILE A 185 -0.49 7.53 11.65
C ILE A 185 -0.27 7.45 10.14
N GLY A 186 0.23 6.33 9.64
CA GLY A 186 0.42 6.10 8.21
C GLY A 186 0.26 4.64 7.79
N ALA A 187 0.12 4.42 6.48
CA ALA A 187 -0.02 3.10 5.87
C ALA A 187 1.35 2.40 5.68
N GLY A 188 2.07 2.18 6.77
CA GLY A 188 3.41 1.59 6.78
C GLY A 188 4.51 2.65 6.87
N SER A 189 5.74 2.21 7.17
CA SER A 189 6.90 3.08 7.37
C SER A 189 7.22 3.92 6.13
N GLN A 190 7.04 3.39 4.93
CA GLN A 190 7.30 4.15 3.70
C GLN A 190 6.42 5.40 3.59
N SER A 191 5.13 5.32 3.91
CA SER A 191 4.25 6.49 3.87
C SER A 191 4.65 7.54 4.91
N LEU A 192 5.16 7.10 6.05
CA LEU A 192 5.65 7.99 7.10
C LEU A 192 6.98 8.65 6.71
N LEU A 193 7.89 7.92 6.06
CA LEU A 193 9.14 8.48 5.53
C LEU A 193 8.87 9.51 4.42
N ASN A 194 7.87 9.27 3.56
CA ASN A 194 7.44 10.27 2.56
C ASN A 194 6.89 11.57 3.19
N ILE A 195 6.37 11.51 4.42
CA ILE A 195 6.00 12.70 5.18
C ILE A 195 7.23 13.33 5.84
N LEU A 196 8.13 12.50 6.38
CA LEU A 196 9.30 12.96 7.13
C LEU A 196 10.36 13.65 6.26
N CYS A 197 10.75 13.03 5.14
CA CYS A 197 11.82 13.55 4.28
C CYS A 197 11.63 15.03 3.87
N PRO A 198 10.42 15.48 3.49
CA PRO A 198 10.18 16.90 3.22
C PRO A 198 10.31 17.82 4.44
N LEU A 199 10.22 17.31 5.67
CA LEU A 199 10.33 18.09 6.89
C LEU A 199 11.79 18.33 7.30
N ILE A 200 12.70 17.44 6.89
CA ILE A 200 14.12 17.45 7.24
C ILE A 200 15.03 17.84 6.06
N ARG A 201 14.57 18.74 5.19
CA ARG A 201 15.29 19.19 3.99
C ARG A 201 16.60 19.94 4.25
N ASP A 202 16.81 20.37 5.48
CA ASP A 202 18.06 20.95 5.95
C ASP A 202 19.16 19.89 6.14
N LYS A 203 18.82 18.63 6.11
CA LYS A 203 19.72 17.48 6.15
C LYS A 203 19.96 16.98 4.72
N HIS A 204 21.17 16.51 4.43
CA HIS A 204 21.58 16.16 3.07
C HIS A 204 22.04 14.72 2.94
N SER A 205 22.34 14.05 4.05
CA SER A 205 22.86 12.68 4.05
C SER A 205 22.19 11.80 5.08
N VAL A 206 22.08 10.50 4.76
CA VAL A 206 21.55 9.47 5.66
C VAL A 206 22.46 8.26 5.68
N ALA A 207 22.70 7.70 6.85
CA ALA A 207 23.37 6.42 7.03
C ALA A 207 22.42 5.43 7.70
N PHE A 208 22.31 4.24 7.12
CA PHE A 208 21.52 3.14 7.66
C PHE A 208 22.36 2.23 8.55
N GLN A 209 21.77 1.74 9.63
CA GLN A 209 22.40 0.70 10.45
C GLN A 209 22.50 -0.63 9.67
N ASP A 210 21.43 -1.01 8.98
CA ASP A 210 21.34 -2.18 8.12
C ASP A 210 21.18 -1.74 6.67
N SER A 211 22.17 -2.07 5.84
CA SER A 211 22.15 -1.79 4.41
C SER A 211 21.08 -2.57 3.63
N LYS A 212 20.42 -3.53 4.27
CA LYS A 212 19.36 -4.35 3.65
C LYS A 212 17.99 -3.66 3.59
N PHE A 213 17.82 -2.48 4.18
CA PHE A 213 16.57 -1.73 4.09
C PHE A 213 16.51 -0.92 2.78
N GLU A 214 16.55 -1.62 1.65
CA GLU A 214 16.52 -1.04 0.30
C GLU A 214 15.36 -0.07 0.06
N GLN A 215 14.20 -0.39 0.61
CA GLN A 215 12.99 0.46 0.46
C GLN A 215 13.14 1.83 1.13
N GLY A 216 13.83 1.92 2.25
CA GLY A 216 14.16 3.19 2.89
C GLY A 216 15.19 3.97 2.09
N THR A 217 16.22 3.28 1.60
CA THR A 217 17.27 3.86 0.75
C THR A 217 16.68 4.60 -0.44
N VAL A 218 15.84 3.92 -1.23
CA VAL A 218 15.19 4.52 -2.41
C VAL A 218 14.39 5.77 -2.05
N ILE A 219 13.63 5.76 -0.95
CA ILE A 219 12.85 6.94 -0.54
C ILE A 219 13.75 8.13 -0.24
N PHE A 220 14.85 7.94 0.52
CA PHE A 220 15.77 9.03 0.82
C PHE A 220 16.45 9.56 -0.45
N GLU A 221 16.87 8.67 -1.36
CA GLU A 221 17.44 9.06 -2.67
C GLU A 221 16.44 9.86 -3.51
N ASP A 222 15.18 9.45 -3.58
CA ASP A 222 14.10 10.15 -4.29
C ASP A 222 13.87 11.57 -3.76
N TYR A 223 14.14 11.81 -2.47
CA TYR A 223 14.10 13.14 -1.87
C TYR A 223 15.44 13.89 -1.92
N GLY A 224 16.46 13.34 -2.59
CA GLY A 224 17.74 13.98 -2.84
C GLY A 224 18.76 13.85 -1.71
N PHE A 225 18.57 12.92 -0.77
CA PHE A 225 19.56 12.63 0.26
C PHE A 225 20.68 11.74 -0.31
N ALA A 226 21.91 12.04 0.07
CA ALA A 226 23.03 11.13 -0.17
C ALA A 226 22.97 9.97 0.83
N VAL A 227 22.85 8.74 0.33
CA VAL A 227 22.94 7.53 1.18
C VAL A 227 24.40 7.16 1.33
N ILE A 228 24.94 7.27 2.54
CA ILE A 228 26.35 7.06 2.83
C ILE A 228 26.56 5.93 3.83
N GLN A 229 27.70 5.25 3.73
CA GLN A 229 28.09 4.19 4.68
C GLN A 229 28.72 4.75 5.96
N ASP A 230 29.29 5.94 5.85
CA ASP A 230 29.96 6.61 6.97
C ASP A 230 28.94 7.22 7.93
N LYS A 231 28.74 6.52 9.05
CA LYS A 231 27.82 6.95 10.11
C LYS A 231 28.33 8.16 10.90
N GLU A 232 29.61 8.44 10.88
CA GLU A 232 30.21 9.55 11.62
C GLU A 232 29.95 10.91 10.95
N HIS A 233 29.74 10.90 9.63
CA HIS A 233 29.52 12.10 8.82
C HIS A 233 28.10 12.25 8.28
N ALA A 234 27.18 11.34 8.61
CA ALA A 234 25.78 11.43 8.19
C ALA A 234 24.99 12.44 9.01
N ASP A 235 24.14 13.25 8.36
CA ASP A 235 23.22 14.16 9.04
C ASP A 235 22.07 13.42 9.71
N VAL A 236 21.66 12.29 9.11
CA VAL A 236 20.57 11.43 9.59
C VAL A 236 21.07 10.02 9.82
N LEU A 237 20.78 9.48 11.00
CA LEU A 237 21.11 8.09 11.34
C LEU A 237 19.82 7.26 11.42
N TYR A 238 19.62 6.35 10.47
CA TYR A 238 18.51 5.39 10.51
C TYR A 238 18.93 4.14 11.27
N MET A 239 18.37 3.95 12.47
CA MET A 239 18.82 2.97 13.44
C MET A 239 17.70 2.03 13.84
N THR A 240 18.07 0.75 14.09
CA THR A 240 17.17 -0.28 14.63
C THR A 240 17.72 -0.81 15.96
N PRO A 241 17.68 -0.01 17.06
CA PRO A 241 18.37 -0.35 18.31
C PRO A 241 17.86 -1.62 18.97
N SER A 242 16.66 -2.02 18.63
CA SER A 242 16.01 -3.23 19.13
C SER A 242 16.33 -4.47 18.31
N ASN A 243 17.01 -4.31 17.15
CA ASN A 243 17.34 -5.39 16.24
C ASN A 243 18.61 -5.02 15.45
N MET A 244 19.75 -4.94 16.16
CA MET A 244 21.01 -4.44 15.60
C MET A 244 21.66 -5.34 14.56
N THR A 245 21.45 -6.63 14.68
CA THR A 245 22.06 -7.65 13.80
C THR A 245 20.98 -8.58 13.24
N SER A 246 21.34 -9.38 12.26
CA SER A 246 20.45 -10.44 11.76
C SER A 246 20.04 -11.45 12.83
N LEU A 247 20.81 -11.56 13.93
CA LEU A 247 20.50 -12.39 15.10
C LEU A 247 19.51 -11.71 16.08
N GLY A 248 19.15 -10.46 15.84
CA GLY A 248 18.22 -9.73 16.71
C GLY A 248 18.86 -9.15 17.98
N ASP A 249 20.16 -8.93 17.98
CA ASP A 249 20.86 -8.32 19.11
C ASP A 249 20.33 -6.92 19.41
N VAL A 250 20.38 -6.58 20.69
CA VAL A 250 19.91 -5.30 21.19
C VAL A 250 21.06 -4.36 21.49
N MET A 251 20.93 -3.12 21.06
CA MET A 251 21.93 -2.11 21.38
C MET A 251 22.09 -1.95 22.91
N PRO A 252 23.31 -2.14 23.46
CA PRO A 252 23.61 -1.94 24.87
C PRO A 252 23.27 -0.52 25.30
N MET A 253 22.91 -0.32 26.59
CA MET A 253 22.50 0.99 27.11
C MET A 253 23.63 2.03 26.97
N GLU A 254 24.85 1.65 27.24
CA GLU A 254 26.03 2.51 27.10
C GLU A 254 26.16 3.05 25.67
N LYS A 255 25.99 2.16 24.68
CA LYS A 255 26.03 2.55 23.26
C LYS A 255 24.87 3.45 22.86
N ARG A 256 23.65 3.25 23.44
CA ARG A 256 22.50 4.14 23.24
C ARG A 256 22.81 5.55 23.72
N LEU A 257 23.35 5.68 24.94
CA LEU A 257 23.68 6.97 25.52
C LEU A 257 24.85 7.65 24.78
N SER A 258 25.83 6.90 24.33
CA SER A 258 26.93 7.43 23.51
C SER A 258 26.41 7.96 22.16
N LEU A 259 25.56 7.20 21.48
CA LEU A 259 24.94 7.59 20.21
C LEU A 259 24.11 8.87 20.35
N LEU A 260 23.32 8.99 21.41
CA LEU A 260 22.52 10.19 21.66
C LEU A 260 23.39 11.42 21.92
N ARG A 261 24.46 11.30 22.73
CA ARG A 261 25.41 12.40 22.96
C ARG A 261 26.08 12.85 21.67
N ASP A 262 26.54 11.88 20.86
CA ASP A 262 27.15 12.16 19.58
C ASP A 262 26.19 12.86 18.62
N ALA A 263 24.95 12.38 18.51
CA ALA A 263 23.92 12.99 17.68
C ALA A 263 23.63 14.46 18.07
N VAL A 264 23.56 14.76 19.35
CA VAL A 264 23.37 16.13 19.84
C VAL A 264 24.59 17.01 19.53
N SER A 265 25.80 16.51 19.79
CA SER A 265 27.04 17.29 19.59
C SER A 265 27.31 17.66 18.14
N HIS A 266 26.82 16.85 17.18
CA HIS A 266 26.99 17.06 15.75
C HIS A 266 25.70 17.48 15.02
N ASN A 267 24.65 17.86 15.74
CA ASN A 267 23.36 18.27 15.20
C ASN A 267 22.79 17.22 14.21
N ARG A 268 22.88 15.93 14.55
CA ARG A 268 22.36 14.82 13.74
C ARG A 268 20.96 14.44 14.20
N LEU A 269 20.10 14.08 13.27
CA LEU A 269 18.80 13.49 13.56
C LEU A 269 18.91 11.97 13.60
N ILE A 270 18.31 11.35 14.61
CA ILE A 270 18.17 9.90 14.65
C ILE A 270 16.75 9.52 14.22
N ILE A 271 16.62 8.53 13.36
CA ILE A 271 15.36 7.84 13.08
C ILE A 271 15.47 6.47 13.73
N GLU A 272 14.72 6.25 14.80
CA GLU A 272 14.63 4.98 15.50
C GLU A 272 13.48 4.16 14.93
N ASP A 273 13.79 3.12 14.15
CA ASP A 273 12.80 2.14 13.66
C ASP A 273 12.70 0.97 14.62
N ASP A 274 11.63 0.95 15.41
CA ASP A 274 11.44 0.02 16.52
C ASP A 274 10.45 -1.10 16.16
N TYR A 275 10.64 -1.72 15.01
CA TYR A 275 9.92 -2.93 14.64
C TYR A 275 10.47 -4.15 15.41
N ASN A 276 9.66 -5.16 15.68
CA ASN A 276 10.01 -6.41 16.39
C ASN A 276 10.44 -6.28 17.86
N ASN A 277 10.38 -5.12 18.47
CA ASN A 277 10.72 -4.94 19.86
C ASN A 277 9.94 -5.86 20.82
N GLU A 278 8.70 -6.14 20.50
CA GLU A 278 7.80 -7.00 21.28
C GLU A 278 8.18 -8.49 21.20
N PHE A 279 8.89 -8.92 20.16
CA PHE A 279 9.28 -10.32 19.93
C PHE A 279 10.60 -10.72 20.61
N ARG A 280 10.76 -10.38 21.86
CA ARG A 280 11.94 -10.81 22.65
C ARG A 280 11.59 -11.96 23.55
N TYR A 281 12.45 -12.98 23.55
CA TYR A 281 12.24 -14.17 24.37
C TYR A 281 12.92 -14.07 25.73
N PHE A 282 14.12 -13.53 25.79
CA PHE A 282 15.00 -13.65 26.94
C PHE A 282 15.34 -12.34 27.66
N SER A 283 15.03 -11.18 27.06
CA SER A 283 15.36 -9.89 27.66
C SER A 283 14.13 -9.02 27.96
N LYS A 284 14.23 -8.18 28.99
CA LYS A 284 13.22 -7.16 29.28
C LYS A 284 13.29 -6.05 28.21
N PRO A 285 12.14 -5.44 27.87
CA PRO A 285 12.12 -4.26 27.00
C PRO A 285 13.03 -3.17 27.57
N ARG A 286 13.86 -2.55 26.70
CA ARG A 286 14.67 -1.38 27.07
C ARG A 286 13.95 -0.11 26.63
N PRO A 287 14.16 1.03 27.32
CA PRO A 287 13.66 2.32 26.87
C PRO A 287 14.10 2.60 25.43
N CYS A 288 13.24 3.24 24.62
CA CYS A 288 13.60 3.68 23.28
C CYS A 288 14.61 4.83 23.31
N LEU A 289 15.32 5.04 22.20
CA LEU A 289 16.23 6.20 22.07
C LEU A 289 15.47 7.52 22.21
N GLN A 290 14.27 7.61 21.64
CA GLN A 290 13.40 8.77 21.69
C GLN A 290 13.07 9.16 23.14
N GLY A 291 12.71 8.19 23.99
CA GLY A 291 12.48 8.44 25.40
C GLY A 291 13.73 8.81 26.18
N LEU A 292 14.88 8.14 25.89
CA LEU A 292 16.17 8.49 26.50
C LEU A 292 16.66 9.88 26.09
N ALA A 293 16.28 10.35 24.90
CA ALA A 293 16.57 11.71 24.42
C ALA A 293 15.60 12.77 24.96
N GLY A 294 14.64 12.38 25.80
CA GLY A 294 13.65 13.31 26.34
C GLY A 294 12.67 13.87 25.29
N GLY A 295 12.45 13.14 24.18
CA GLY A 295 11.53 13.55 23.11
C GLY A 295 12.14 14.46 22.05
N THR A 296 13.44 14.79 22.14
CA THR A 296 14.14 15.66 21.19
C THR A 296 15.05 14.87 20.26
N ASN A 297 15.34 15.44 19.09
CA ASN A 297 16.38 14.95 18.16
C ASN A 297 16.25 13.49 17.68
N VAL A 298 15.15 12.80 18.02
CA VAL A 298 14.89 11.43 17.62
C VAL A 298 13.45 11.31 17.08
N VAL A 299 13.32 10.89 15.83
CA VAL A 299 12.04 10.45 15.25
C VAL A 299 11.88 8.97 15.55
N TYR A 300 10.78 8.60 16.18
CA TYR A 300 10.48 7.19 16.48
C TYR A 300 9.46 6.64 15.48
N LEU A 301 9.77 5.52 14.85
CA LEU A 301 8.90 4.79 13.93
C LEU A 301 8.54 3.43 14.53
N SER A 302 7.30 3.01 14.38
CA SER A 302 6.87 1.65 14.71
C SER A 302 5.67 1.20 13.88
N THR A 303 5.44 -0.11 13.85
CA THR A 303 4.40 -0.72 13.02
C THR A 303 3.64 -1.82 13.75
N PHE A 304 2.32 -1.90 13.50
CA PHE A 304 1.48 -2.99 13.96
C PHE A 304 1.42 -4.17 12.98
N SER A 305 2.03 -4.05 11.80
CA SER A 305 1.94 -5.06 10.73
C SER A 305 2.45 -6.44 11.15
N LYS A 306 3.47 -6.49 12.01
CA LYS A 306 4.01 -7.77 12.52
C LYS A 306 3.30 -8.28 13.77
N LEU A 307 2.69 -7.39 14.54
CA LEU A 307 1.94 -7.73 15.76
C LEU A 307 0.54 -8.22 15.46
N LEU A 308 -0.02 -7.78 14.34
CA LEU A 308 -1.37 -8.12 13.90
C LEU A 308 -1.31 -8.85 12.56
N LEU A 309 -1.51 -8.12 11.47
CA LEU A 309 -1.47 -8.63 10.10
C LEU A 309 -0.70 -7.66 9.19
N PRO A 310 0.14 -8.16 8.29
CA PRO A 310 0.82 -7.32 7.31
C PRO A 310 -0.13 -6.47 6.45
N SER A 311 -1.34 -6.98 6.19
CA SER A 311 -2.38 -6.33 5.38
C SER A 311 -3.06 -5.14 6.03
N ILE A 312 -3.05 -5.01 7.36
CA ILE A 312 -3.66 -3.88 8.10
C ILE A 312 -2.95 -2.56 7.77
N ARG A 313 -1.64 -2.62 7.49
CA ARG A 313 -0.83 -1.47 7.08
C ARG A 313 -0.93 -0.25 8.01
N LEU A 314 -0.99 -0.49 9.33
CA LEU A 314 -0.97 0.57 10.32
C LEU A 314 0.42 0.70 10.95
N SER A 315 1.00 1.88 10.80
CA SER A 315 2.27 2.30 11.41
C SER A 315 2.10 3.70 11.98
N PHE A 316 3.00 4.09 12.85
CA PHE A 316 2.99 5.42 13.40
C PHE A 316 4.41 5.97 13.56
N MET A 317 4.49 7.29 13.60
CA MET A 317 5.71 8.05 13.80
C MET A 317 5.48 9.01 14.97
N ILE A 318 6.47 9.15 15.85
CA ILE A 318 6.51 10.21 16.86
C ILE A 318 7.51 11.25 16.37
N LEU A 319 7.03 12.44 16.07
CA LEU A 319 7.88 13.57 15.72
C LEU A 319 8.40 14.26 16.98
N PRO A 320 9.68 14.63 17.04
CA PRO A 320 10.18 15.53 18.06
C PRO A 320 9.56 16.92 17.92
N ASP A 321 9.49 17.67 19.03
CA ASP A 321 8.78 18.95 19.10
C ASP A 321 9.31 19.98 18.07
N GLU A 322 10.58 19.91 17.71
CA GLU A 322 11.20 20.80 16.73
C GLU A 322 10.62 20.64 15.31
N LEU A 323 10.16 19.45 14.96
CA LEU A 323 9.58 19.17 13.65
C LEU A 323 8.05 19.38 13.59
N LEU A 324 7.37 19.45 14.74
CA LEU A 324 5.92 19.63 14.78
C LEU A 324 5.43 20.90 14.07
N PRO A 325 6.02 22.09 14.28
CA PRO A 325 5.56 23.31 13.59
C PRO A 325 5.73 23.23 12.07
N LEU A 326 6.75 22.48 11.59
CA LEU A 326 6.97 22.24 10.16
C LEU A 326 5.91 21.33 9.56
N TYR A 327 5.55 20.28 10.30
CA TYR A 327 4.47 19.37 9.92
C TYR A 327 3.11 20.08 9.92
N GLN A 328 2.77 20.77 11.01
CA GLN A 328 1.46 21.41 11.18
C GLN A 328 1.14 22.42 10.09
N ARG A 329 2.12 23.17 9.60
CA ARG A 329 1.95 24.10 8.48
C ARG A 329 1.45 23.42 7.20
N LYS A 330 1.71 22.13 7.01
CA LYS A 330 1.38 21.36 5.82
C LYS A 330 0.38 20.25 6.08
N ALA A 331 0.06 19.96 7.35
CA ALA A 331 -0.76 18.81 7.73
C ALA A 331 -2.09 18.75 6.98
N ALA A 332 -2.77 19.88 6.83
CA ALA A 332 -4.06 19.96 6.11
C ALA A 332 -3.95 19.64 4.60
N LEU A 333 -2.74 19.64 4.04
CA LEU A 333 -2.48 19.32 2.63
C LEU A 333 -2.12 17.84 2.41
N TYR A 334 -1.84 17.10 3.49
CA TYR A 334 -1.59 15.66 3.42
C TYR A 334 -2.91 14.88 3.58
N ASN A 335 -3.15 13.97 2.66
CA ASN A 335 -4.23 13.01 2.84
C ASN A 335 -3.79 11.90 3.79
N GLN A 336 -4.69 11.46 4.68
CA GLN A 336 -4.44 10.30 5.51
C GLN A 336 -4.30 9.05 4.64
N THR A 337 -3.18 8.33 4.78
CA THR A 337 -2.87 7.14 3.98
C THR A 337 -3.45 5.86 4.58
N ALA A 338 -3.67 5.81 5.88
CA ALA A 338 -4.24 4.65 6.57
C ALA A 338 -5.77 4.72 6.62
N SER A 339 -6.43 3.57 6.40
CA SER A 339 -7.89 3.47 6.43
C SER A 339 -8.46 3.90 7.77
N LYS A 340 -9.48 4.77 7.75
CA LYS A 340 -10.21 5.20 8.96
C LYS A 340 -10.84 4.01 9.69
N ALA A 341 -11.43 3.06 8.97
CA ALA A 341 -12.04 1.87 9.55
C ALA A 341 -11.01 1.03 10.32
N GLU A 342 -9.82 0.84 9.75
CA GLU A 342 -8.72 0.12 10.39
C GLU A 342 -8.19 0.89 11.62
N GLN A 343 -8.09 2.21 11.55
CA GLN A 343 -7.68 3.04 12.68
C GLN A 343 -8.66 2.92 13.86
N LEU A 344 -9.96 3.02 13.60
CA LEU A 344 -11.00 2.88 14.62
C LEU A 344 -11.05 1.47 15.22
N ALA A 345 -10.90 0.45 14.38
CA ALA A 345 -10.83 -0.94 14.83
C ALA A 345 -9.61 -1.20 15.73
N LEU A 346 -8.43 -0.70 15.31
CA LEU A 346 -7.20 -0.81 16.11
C LEU A 346 -7.33 -0.08 17.44
N CYS A 347 -7.90 1.12 17.44
CA CYS A 347 -8.12 1.89 18.67
C CYS A 347 -8.93 1.09 19.71
N GLN A 348 -10.05 0.50 19.29
CA GLN A 348 -10.87 -0.34 20.17
C GLN A 348 -10.11 -1.60 20.63
N PHE A 349 -9.41 -2.27 19.71
CA PHE A 349 -8.60 -3.46 20.02
C PHE A 349 -7.52 -3.18 21.06
N LEU A 350 -6.86 -2.03 21.00
CA LEU A 350 -5.85 -1.59 21.97
C LEU A 350 -6.49 -1.26 23.32
N ARG A 351 -7.58 -0.49 23.33
CA ARG A 351 -8.30 -0.08 24.55
C ARG A 351 -8.86 -1.27 25.33
N ASP A 352 -9.30 -2.31 24.63
CA ASP A 352 -9.81 -3.54 25.24
C ASP A 352 -8.69 -4.49 25.73
N GLY A 353 -7.41 -4.10 25.59
CA GLY A 353 -6.24 -4.84 26.09
C GLY A 353 -5.87 -6.08 25.27
N HIS A 354 -6.42 -6.23 24.06
CA HIS A 354 -6.16 -7.42 23.23
C HIS A 354 -4.75 -7.48 22.68
N LEU A 355 -4.05 -6.34 22.54
CA LEU A 355 -2.68 -6.31 22.02
C LEU A 355 -1.71 -7.09 22.91
N ASP A 356 -1.78 -6.93 24.23
CA ASP A 356 -0.92 -7.67 25.16
C ASP A 356 -1.16 -9.19 25.09
N SER A 357 -2.41 -9.61 24.91
CA SER A 357 -2.78 -11.02 24.71
C SER A 357 -2.22 -11.56 23.41
N GLN A 358 -2.35 -10.78 22.36
CA GLN A 358 -1.83 -11.10 21.03
C GLN A 358 -0.30 -11.25 21.06
N ILE A 359 0.42 -10.32 21.67
CA ILE A 359 1.88 -10.40 21.83
C ILE A 359 2.29 -11.68 22.58
N ARG A 360 1.61 -12.02 23.69
CA ARG A 360 1.91 -13.27 24.44
C ARG A 360 1.63 -14.51 23.60
N LYS A 361 0.54 -14.53 22.81
CA LYS A 361 0.22 -15.62 21.87
C LYS A 361 1.32 -15.78 20.83
N LEU A 362 1.70 -14.69 20.18
CA LEU A 362 2.74 -14.69 19.14
C LEU A 362 4.11 -15.16 19.68
N LYS A 363 4.51 -14.66 20.84
CA LYS A 363 5.76 -15.11 21.49
C LYS A 363 5.78 -16.62 21.69
N ARG A 364 4.70 -17.20 22.21
CA ARG A 364 4.63 -18.66 22.41
C ARG A 364 4.65 -19.42 21.09
N LEU A 365 3.88 -18.96 20.10
CA LEU A 365 3.79 -19.59 18.79
C LEU A 365 5.15 -19.64 18.11
N TYR A 366 5.81 -18.49 17.97
CA TYR A 366 7.09 -18.40 17.27
C TYR A 366 8.24 -19.03 18.05
N ALA A 367 8.25 -18.93 19.38
CA ALA A 367 9.25 -19.65 20.20
C ALA A 367 9.14 -21.18 20.02
N GLY A 368 7.93 -21.71 19.99
CA GLY A 368 7.70 -23.13 19.74
C GLY A 368 8.19 -23.57 18.36
N LYS A 369 7.86 -22.79 17.32
CA LYS A 369 8.31 -23.09 15.93
C LYS A 369 9.81 -22.95 15.77
N ALA A 370 10.43 -21.92 16.34
CA ALA A 370 11.86 -21.72 16.31
C ALA A 370 12.60 -22.89 16.97
N LYS A 371 12.14 -23.32 18.15
CA LYS A 371 12.73 -24.47 18.86
C LYS A 371 12.59 -25.77 18.08
N ALA A 372 11.40 -26.04 17.51
CA ALA A 372 11.18 -27.23 16.69
C ALA A 372 12.10 -27.24 15.46
N LEU A 373 12.18 -26.10 14.74
CA LEU A 373 13.07 -25.98 13.57
C LEU A 373 14.55 -26.14 13.96
N ALA A 374 15.00 -25.54 15.06
CA ALA A 374 16.37 -25.70 15.52
C ALA A 374 16.69 -27.17 15.80
N THR A 375 15.82 -27.88 16.52
CA THR A 375 16.00 -29.32 16.82
C THR A 375 16.06 -30.15 15.54
N GLU A 376 15.19 -29.93 14.57
CA GLU A 376 15.20 -30.65 13.29
C GLU A 376 16.47 -30.37 12.47
N LEU A 377 16.94 -29.13 12.44
CA LEU A 377 18.16 -28.74 11.75
C LEU A 377 19.41 -29.43 12.41
N GLU A 378 19.50 -29.40 13.74
CA GLU A 378 20.55 -30.04 14.47
C GLU A 378 20.58 -31.58 14.26
N GLN A 379 19.40 -32.22 14.25
CA GLN A 379 19.26 -33.64 13.98
C GLN A 379 19.60 -34.03 12.53
N THR A 380 19.21 -33.20 11.58
CA THR A 380 19.33 -33.47 10.14
C THR A 380 20.78 -33.23 9.67
N PHE A 381 21.39 -32.14 10.11
CA PHE A 381 22.69 -31.69 9.59
C PHE A 381 23.85 -31.95 10.55
N SER A 382 23.58 -32.35 11.80
CA SER A 382 24.61 -32.71 12.80
C SER A 382 25.82 -31.74 12.80
N ASP A 383 27.00 -32.24 12.48
CA ASP A 383 28.23 -31.45 12.47
C ASP A 383 28.40 -30.53 11.25
N GLN A 384 27.44 -30.53 10.30
CA GLN A 384 27.51 -29.73 9.07
C GLN A 384 26.87 -28.34 9.19
N ALA A 385 26.12 -28.10 10.26
CA ALA A 385 25.45 -26.82 10.49
C ALA A 385 25.47 -26.43 11.96
N PHE A 386 25.73 -25.14 12.22
CA PHE A 386 25.57 -24.56 13.55
C PHE A 386 24.28 -23.77 13.57
N VAL A 387 23.35 -24.14 14.46
CA VAL A 387 22.08 -23.44 14.62
C VAL A 387 22.21 -22.48 15.81
N THR A 388 22.07 -21.18 15.54
CA THR A 388 22.08 -20.15 16.57
C THR A 388 20.70 -19.52 16.70
N MET A 389 20.14 -19.58 17.89
CA MET A 389 18.91 -18.85 18.24
C MET A 389 19.28 -17.46 18.76
N GLY A 390 18.85 -16.43 18.07
CA GLY A 390 19.02 -15.04 18.51
C GLY A 390 18.11 -14.65 19.68
N GLU A 391 18.26 -13.42 20.19
CA GLU A 391 17.38 -12.85 21.23
C GLU A 391 15.96 -12.57 20.71
N SER A 392 15.75 -12.54 19.41
CA SER A 392 14.46 -12.38 18.73
C SER A 392 14.06 -13.66 17.99
N VAL A 393 12.94 -13.59 17.23
CA VAL A 393 12.36 -14.71 16.45
C VAL A 393 13.25 -15.19 15.29
N THR A 394 14.47 -14.76 15.20
CA THR A 394 15.37 -15.06 14.08
C THR A 394 16.22 -16.29 14.39
N LEU A 395 16.26 -17.25 13.46
CA LEU A 395 17.22 -18.35 13.40
C LEU A 395 18.25 -18.04 12.31
N VAL A 396 19.49 -18.31 12.57
CA VAL A 396 20.59 -18.19 11.60
C VAL A 396 21.39 -19.50 11.61
#